data_8f835c286cbce006df1fe694b2e674c5
#
_entry.id   8f835c286cbce006df1fe694b2e674c5
#
_cell.length_a   1.000
_cell.length_b   1.000
_cell.length_c   1.000
_cell.angle_alpha   90.00
_cell.angle_beta   90.00
_cell.angle_gamma   90.00
#
_symmetry.space_group_name_H-M   'P 1'
#
loop_
_entity.id
_entity.type
_entity.pdbx_description
1 polymer ?
#
loop_
_entity_poly.entity_id
_entity_poly.type
_entity_poly.pdbx_seq_one_letter_code
_entity_poly.pdbx_strand_id
1 'polypeptide(L)'
;MARIEKGIDITGGRSELSSFLIVLGFVFIGFFVGQFVGAIASIVFALINGAPTDVLTEDPTVLYDYLGLGEVLTTQATYTLFFCFITPYVYLRAIARKNIDVLSNERGVQFPLVFATIVGTFCFLFLNAYFIEWNANIHFPEFMSGFEDWARDLEDQLAETTEKFTTFNNFTQFLFGFVVIAVLPGIGEEFLFRGVLQNSLHRWTKNAHVAIWVSAFIFGAIHLQFYGLVPRMMLGAVFGYLYLWSGNIWYPIISHIANNGFAVIAVYYAQVEETAPNLDDTEAFPIGLQIGGSLIFIAFMFLFRNHYLKQKQSSE
;
A
#
# COMPACT_ATOMS: atom_id res chain seq x y z
N MET A 1 0.59 -15.36 22.93
CA MET A 1 1.35 -14.38 23.73
C MET A 1 2.54 -13.82 22.99
N ALA A 2 3.53 -14.63 22.62
CA ALA A 2 4.80 -14.14 22.05
C ALA A 2 4.69 -13.26 20.78
N ARG A 3 3.67 -13.44 19.93
CA ARG A 3 3.52 -12.69 18.67
C ARG A 3 3.21 -11.21 18.87
N ILE A 4 2.30 -10.86 19.80
CA ILE A 4 1.94 -9.46 20.07
C ILE A 4 3.05 -8.73 20.82
N GLU A 5 3.82 -9.44 21.64
CA GLU A 5 4.86 -8.85 22.50
C GLU A 5 6.23 -8.76 21.82
N LYS A 6 6.54 -9.69 20.90
CA LYS A 6 7.88 -9.80 20.32
C LYS A 6 7.95 -9.83 18.80
N GLY A 7 6.82 -9.82 18.11
CA GLY A 7 6.74 -10.08 16.67
C GLY A 7 7.01 -11.55 16.32
N ILE A 8 6.73 -11.92 15.06
CA ILE A 8 6.99 -13.27 14.54
C ILE A 8 8.49 -13.48 14.38
N ASP A 9 8.99 -14.65 14.77
CA ASP A 9 10.41 -14.97 14.57
C ASP A 9 10.71 -15.33 13.12
N ILE A 10 11.25 -14.35 12.42
CA ILE A 10 11.73 -14.45 11.05
C ILE A 10 13.25 -14.20 10.94
N THR A 11 14.00 -14.35 12.05
CA THR A 11 15.44 -14.07 12.08
C THR A 11 16.27 -15.16 11.39
N GLY A 12 15.72 -16.37 11.24
CA GLY A 12 16.50 -17.52 10.75
C GLY A 12 17.70 -17.87 11.62
N GLY A 13 17.62 -17.59 12.92
CA GLY A 13 18.69 -17.83 13.90
C GLY A 13 19.77 -16.74 13.97
N ARG A 14 19.58 -15.61 13.28
CA ARG A 14 20.49 -14.44 13.31
C ARG A 14 20.13 -13.50 14.45
N SER A 15 21.03 -12.54 14.76
CA SER A 15 20.67 -11.44 15.64
C SER A 15 19.56 -10.60 15.05
N GLU A 16 18.73 -9.98 15.88
CA GLU A 16 17.57 -9.21 15.44
C GLU A 16 17.96 -8.00 14.59
N LEU A 17 19.05 -7.30 14.96
CA LEU A 17 19.61 -6.20 14.17
C LEU A 17 20.10 -6.70 12.80
N SER A 18 20.84 -7.81 12.74
CA SER A 18 21.31 -8.39 11.48
C SER A 18 20.15 -8.79 10.59
N SER A 19 19.10 -9.41 11.17
CA SER A 19 17.89 -9.76 10.43
C SER A 19 17.19 -8.53 9.86
N PHE A 20 17.04 -7.47 10.67
CA PHE A 20 16.43 -6.21 10.21
C PHE A 20 17.24 -5.58 9.07
N LEU A 21 18.57 -5.49 9.18
CA LEU A 21 19.40 -4.93 8.11
C LEU A 21 19.32 -5.75 6.81
N ILE A 22 19.24 -7.08 6.92
CA ILE A 22 19.03 -7.95 5.76
C ILE A 22 17.64 -7.68 5.14
N VAL A 23 16.57 -7.57 5.94
CA VAL A 23 15.22 -7.22 5.44
C VAL A 23 15.25 -5.88 4.73
N LEU A 24 15.88 -4.87 5.32
CA LEU A 24 15.99 -3.55 4.70
C LEU A 24 16.73 -3.62 3.35
N GLY A 25 17.82 -4.40 3.28
CA GLY A 25 18.52 -4.67 2.03
C GLY A 25 17.65 -5.39 0.99
N PHE A 26 16.84 -6.36 1.40
CA PHE A 26 15.87 -7.04 0.52
C PHE A 26 14.79 -6.08 0.01
N VAL A 27 14.24 -5.22 0.86
CA VAL A 27 13.27 -4.20 0.46
C VAL A 27 13.89 -3.27 -0.58
N PHE A 28 15.10 -2.76 -0.32
CA PHE A 28 15.81 -1.85 -1.23
C PHE A 28 16.12 -2.54 -2.57
N ILE A 29 16.76 -3.71 -2.56
CA ILE A 29 17.10 -4.46 -3.78
C ILE A 29 15.82 -4.85 -4.54
N GLY A 30 14.81 -5.34 -3.83
CA GLY A 30 13.53 -5.74 -4.43
C GLY A 30 12.81 -4.59 -5.12
N PHE A 31 12.85 -3.39 -4.54
CA PHE A 31 12.31 -2.18 -5.15
C PHE A 31 12.99 -1.90 -6.50
N PHE A 32 14.32 -1.86 -6.53
CA PHE A 32 15.05 -1.59 -7.78
C PHE A 32 14.93 -2.72 -8.80
N VAL A 33 14.92 -3.98 -8.37
CA VAL A 33 14.69 -5.12 -9.27
C VAL A 33 13.28 -5.05 -9.87
N GLY A 34 12.27 -4.74 -9.05
CA GLY A 34 10.90 -4.56 -9.54
C GLY A 34 10.81 -3.43 -10.58
N GLN A 35 11.38 -2.26 -10.29
CA GLN A 35 11.44 -1.14 -11.23
C GLN A 35 12.15 -1.51 -12.54
N PHE A 36 13.30 -2.18 -12.44
CA PHE A 36 14.08 -2.60 -13.60
C PHE A 36 13.32 -3.58 -14.49
N VAL A 37 12.68 -4.59 -13.90
CA VAL A 37 11.89 -5.57 -14.66
C VAL A 37 10.63 -4.92 -15.25
N GLY A 38 9.96 -4.02 -14.51
CA GLY A 38 8.86 -3.23 -15.04
C GLY A 38 9.27 -2.36 -16.22
N ALA A 39 10.41 -1.65 -16.12
CA ALA A 39 10.95 -0.85 -17.22
C ALA A 39 11.25 -1.70 -18.47
N ILE A 40 11.85 -2.89 -18.29
CA ILE A 40 12.06 -3.83 -19.42
C ILE A 40 10.73 -4.22 -20.06
N ALA A 41 9.71 -4.52 -19.27
CA ALA A 41 8.39 -4.86 -19.80
C ALA A 41 7.79 -3.71 -20.62
N SER A 42 7.85 -2.46 -20.11
CA SER A 42 7.39 -1.27 -20.84
C SER A 42 8.13 -1.09 -22.17
N ILE A 43 9.46 -1.21 -22.15
CA ILE A 43 10.29 -1.11 -23.38
C ILE A 43 9.88 -2.17 -24.39
N VAL A 44 9.74 -3.42 -23.96
CA VAL A 44 9.37 -4.53 -24.86
C VAL A 44 7.99 -4.28 -25.48
N PHE A 45 7.00 -3.88 -24.69
CA PHE A 45 5.67 -3.56 -25.21
C PHE A 45 5.69 -2.37 -26.17
N ALA A 46 6.38 -1.27 -25.84
CA ALA A 46 6.48 -0.12 -26.70
C ALA A 46 7.14 -0.46 -28.06
N LEU A 47 8.21 -1.25 -28.05
CA LEU A 47 8.85 -1.71 -29.29
C LEU A 47 7.94 -2.61 -30.13
N ILE A 48 7.16 -3.50 -29.50
CA ILE A 48 6.15 -4.34 -30.19
C ILE A 48 5.09 -3.45 -30.83
N ASN A 49 4.71 -2.34 -30.18
CA ASN A 49 3.73 -1.38 -30.67
C ASN A 49 4.32 -0.34 -31.65
N GLY A 50 5.57 -0.50 -32.06
CA GLY A 50 6.21 0.29 -33.11
C GLY A 50 6.93 1.55 -32.63
N ALA A 51 7.27 1.65 -31.34
CA ALA A 51 8.11 2.74 -30.85
C ALA A 51 9.50 2.70 -31.54
N PRO A 52 9.98 3.84 -32.03
CA PRO A 52 11.34 3.92 -32.59
C PRO A 52 12.39 3.71 -31.49
N THR A 53 13.53 3.10 -31.84
CA THR A 53 14.58 2.78 -30.84
C THR A 53 15.32 4.00 -30.30
N ASP A 54 15.27 5.13 -30.98
CA ASP A 54 15.85 6.42 -30.54
C ASP A 54 15.09 7.02 -29.35
N VAL A 55 13.81 6.76 -29.21
CA VAL A 55 13.00 7.16 -28.04
C VAL A 55 13.63 6.66 -26.72
N LEU A 56 14.33 5.52 -26.74
CA LEU A 56 14.99 4.97 -25.55
C LEU A 56 16.16 5.85 -25.04
N THR A 57 16.71 6.68 -25.91
CA THR A 57 17.90 7.52 -25.61
C THR A 57 17.57 9.00 -25.49
N GLU A 58 16.47 9.47 -26.08
CA GLU A 58 16.11 10.88 -26.10
C GLU A 58 15.18 11.24 -24.94
N ASP A 59 14.04 10.60 -24.84
CA ASP A 59 13.05 10.84 -23.78
C ASP A 59 12.29 9.54 -23.43
N PRO A 60 12.70 8.84 -22.38
CA PRO A 60 12.02 7.60 -21.97
C PRO A 60 10.55 7.77 -21.60
N THR A 61 10.08 8.99 -21.29
CA THR A 61 8.67 9.22 -20.91
C THR A 61 7.75 9.05 -22.12
N VAL A 62 8.23 9.32 -23.32
CA VAL A 62 7.50 9.11 -24.58
C VAL A 62 7.15 7.63 -24.82
N LEU A 63 7.85 6.68 -24.17
CA LEU A 63 7.50 5.26 -24.26
C LEU A 63 6.07 4.97 -23.84
N TYR A 64 5.53 5.69 -22.86
CA TYR A 64 4.17 5.49 -22.39
C TYR A 64 3.10 5.85 -23.44
N ASP A 65 3.42 6.67 -24.44
CA ASP A 65 2.50 7.02 -25.51
C ASP A 65 2.27 5.85 -26.51
N TYR A 66 3.19 4.87 -26.48
CA TYR A 66 3.08 3.64 -27.26
C TYR A 66 2.42 2.49 -26.48
N LEU A 67 2.06 2.71 -25.22
CA LEU A 67 1.45 1.67 -24.37
C LEU A 67 -0.07 1.87 -24.27
N GLY A 68 -0.82 0.81 -24.53
CA GLY A 68 -2.22 0.76 -24.17
C GLY A 68 -2.40 0.44 -22.68
N LEU A 69 -3.62 0.60 -22.17
CA LEU A 69 -3.93 0.34 -20.76
C LEU A 69 -3.53 -1.09 -20.32
N GLY A 70 -3.72 -2.08 -21.19
CA GLY A 70 -3.36 -3.48 -20.89
C GLY A 70 -1.88 -3.68 -20.63
N GLU A 71 -1.02 -3.05 -21.44
CA GLU A 71 0.43 -3.10 -21.30
C GLU A 71 0.90 -2.35 -20.05
N VAL A 72 0.33 -1.17 -19.81
CA VAL A 72 0.63 -0.36 -18.62
C VAL A 72 0.27 -1.13 -17.34
N LEU A 73 -0.93 -1.70 -17.26
CA LEU A 73 -1.36 -2.55 -16.13
C LEU A 73 -0.50 -3.81 -15.99
N THR A 74 -0.08 -4.43 -17.08
CA THR A 74 0.81 -5.61 -17.04
C THR A 74 2.19 -5.25 -16.50
N THR A 75 2.72 -4.08 -16.87
CA THR A 75 3.99 -3.54 -16.33
C THR A 75 3.88 -3.32 -14.83
N GLN A 76 2.79 -2.69 -14.37
CA GLN A 76 2.52 -2.47 -12.95
C GLN A 76 2.39 -3.79 -12.18
N ALA A 77 1.65 -4.75 -12.73
CA ALA A 77 1.53 -6.08 -12.13
C ALA A 77 2.89 -6.78 -12.01
N THR A 78 3.74 -6.65 -13.03
CA THR A 78 5.10 -7.21 -13.05
C THR A 78 5.96 -6.58 -11.96
N TYR A 79 5.98 -5.25 -11.85
CA TYR A 79 6.65 -4.54 -10.76
C TYR A 79 6.19 -5.04 -9.38
N THR A 80 4.87 -5.05 -9.15
CA THR A 80 4.29 -5.48 -7.88
C THR A 80 4.65 -6.94 -7.57
N LEU A 81 4.64 -7.83 -8.56
CA LEU A 81 5.00 -9.24 -8.38
C LEU A 81 6.45 -9.38 -7.89
N PHE A 82 7.40 -8.72 -8.54
CA PHE A 82 8.81 -8.81 -8.17
C PHE A 82 9.09 -8.14 -6.83
N PHE A 83 8.60 -6.94 -6.61
CA PHE A 83 8.86 -6.21 -5.38
C PHE A 83 8.10 -6.78 -4.17
N CYS A 84 6.79 -6.99 -4.31
CA CYS A 84 5.92 -7.25 -3.16
C CYS A 84 5.64 -8.73 -2.89
N PHE A 85 5.90 -9.64 -3.86
CA PHE A 85 5.70 -11.08 -3.68
C PHE A 85 7.02 -11.86 -3.67
N ILE A 86 7.86 -11.70 -4.71
CA ILE A 86 9.10 -12.48 -4.82
C ILE A 86 10.07 -12.09 -3.71
N THR A 87 10.26 -10.80 -3.45
CA THR A 87 11.18 -10.30 -2.42
C THR A 87 10.88 -10.88 -1.03
N PRO A 88 9.67 -10.71 -0.44
CA PRO A 88 9.39 -11.27 0.88
C PRO A 88 9.34 -12.80 0.87
N TYR A 89 8.91 -13.44 -0.23
CA TYR A 89 8.91 -14.88 -0.34
C TYR A 89 10.33 -15.44 -0.28
N VAL A 90 11.27 -14.87 -1.05
CA VAL A 90 12.69 -15.29 -1.04
C VAL A 90 13.28 -15.07 0.35
N TYR A 91 13.01 -13.93 0.99
CA TYR A 91 13.47 -13.69 2.36
C TYR A 91 12.94 -14.77 3.33
N LEU A 92 11.65 -15.02 3.33
CA LEU A 92 11.05 -16.01 4.24
C LEU A 92 11.60 -17.41 4.01
N ARG A 93 11.73 -17.84 2.74
CA ARG A 93 12.16 -19.22 2.42
C ARG A 93 13.67 -19.42 2.59
N ALA A 94 14.49 -18.52 2.02
CA ALA A 94 15.94 -18.70 1.97
C ALA A 94 16.64 -18.21 3.25
N ILE A 95 16.15 -17.12 3.85
CA ILE A 95 16.82 -16.47 4.99
C ILE A 95 16.17 -16.86 6.31
N ALA A 96 14.86 -16.65 6.44
CA ALA A 96 14.13 -16.95 7.67
C ALA A 96 13.85 -18.45 7.86
N ARG A 97 13.88 -19.24 6.76
CA ARG A 97 13.55 -20.68 6.73
C ARG A 97 12.14 -20.95 7.26
N LYS A 98 11.19 -20.12 6.88
CA LYS A 98 9.79 -20.17 7.29
C LYS A 98 8.86 -20.32 6.07
N ASN A 99 7.67 -20.86 6.31
CA ASN A 99 6.57 -20.83 5.35
C ASN A 99 5.73 -19.56 5.54
N ILE A 100 4.88 -19.24 4.55
CA ILE A 100 3.98 -18.08 4.59
C ILE A 100 2.94 -18.19 5.71
N ASP A 101 2.53 -19.40 6.07
CA ASP A 101 1.55 -19.69 7.11
C ASP A 101 1.91 -19.09 8.48
N VAL A 102 3.21 -18.86 8.74
CA VAL A 102 3.65 -18.19 9.97
C VAL A 102 3.08 -16.77 10.11
N LEU A 103 2.66 -16.13 9.02
CA LEU A 103 2.13 -14.76 9.02
C LEU A 103 0.69 -14.67 9.55
N SER A 104 0.02 -15.80 9.71
CA SER A 104 -1.32 -15.87 10.28
C SER A 104 -1.34 -16.79 11.50
N ASN A 105 -2.20 -16.48 12.46
CA ASN A 105 -2.47 -17.37 13.58
C ASN A 105 -3.43 -18.50 13.15
N GLU A 106 -3.52 -19.55 13.96
CA GLU A 106 -4.36 -20.73 13.70
C GLU A 106 -5.87 -20.46 13.77
N ARG A 107 -6.30 -19.31 14.31
CA ARG A 107 -7.72 -18.99 14.54
C ARG A 107 -8.48 -18.66 13.25
N GLY A 108 -7.79 -18.44 12.15
CA GLY A 108 -8.39 -18.05 10.87
C GLY A 108 -9.06 -16.68 10.89
N VAL A 109 -9.83 -16.39 9.86
CA VAL A 109 -10.59 -15.13 9.70
C VAL A 109 -12.01 -15.33 10.20
N GLN A 110 -12.54 -14.35 10.93
CA GLN A 110 -13.93 -14.37 11.43
C GLN A 110 -14.78 -13.48 10.53
N PHE A 111 -15.82 -14.05 9.92
CA PHE A 111 -16.65 -13.33 8.94
C PHE A 111 -17.23 -11.99 9.47
N PRO A 112 -17.76 -11.89 10.71
CA PRO A 112 -18.23 -10.60 11.23
C PRO A 112 -17.12 -9.55 11.31
N LEU A 113 -15.88 -9.97 11.63
CA LEU A 113 -14.74 -9.04 11.70
C LEU A 113 -14.23 -8.65 10.30
N VAL A 114 -14.35 -9.51 9.29
CA VAL A 114 -14.10 -9.16 7.89
C VAL A 114 -15.02 -8.03 7.46
N PHE A 115 -16.32 -8.20 7.67
CA PHE A 115 -17.30 -7.16 7.35
C PHE A 115 -17.02 -5.86 8.11
N ALA A 116 -16.78 -5.95 9.42
CA ALA A 116 -16.42 -4.78 10.24
C ALA A 116 -15.12 -4.10 9.74
N THR A 117 -14.14 -4.87 9.26
CA THR A 117 -12.89 -4.34 8.69
C THR A 117 -13.16 -3.55 7.41
N ILE A 118 -13.99 -4.08 6.49
CA ILE A 118 -14.37 -3.39 5.26
C ILE A 118 -15.10 -2.07 5.57
N VAL A 119 -16.11 -2.11 6.46
CA VAL A 119 -16.86 -0.91 6.88
C VAL A 119 -15.95 0.07 7.61
N GLY A 120 -15.10 -0.40 8.51
CA GLY A 120 -14.13 0.43 9.22
C GLY A 120 -13.14 1.10 8.27
N THR A 121 -12.66 0.40 7.24
CA THR A 121 -11.80 0.97 6.21
C THR A 121 -12.53 2.04 5.40
N PHE A 122 -13.78 1.80 5.02
CA PHE A 122 -14.59 2.84 4.36
C PHE A 122 -14.75 4.08 5.26
N CYS A 123 -15.04 3.90 6.54
CA CYS A 123 -15.15 5.01 7.48
C CYS A 123 -13.80 5.72 7.71
N PHE A 124 -12.67 5.03 7.56
CA PHE A 124 -11.34 5.64 7.61
C PHE A 124 -11.12 6.66 6.48
N LEU A 125 -11.73 6.48 5.30
CA LEU A 125 -11.60 7.44 4.20
C LEU A 125 -12.00 8.87 4.63
N PHE A 126 -13.04 9.01 5.46
CA PHE A 126 -13.48 10.32 5.97
C PHE A 126 -12.45 10.98 6.90
N LEU A 127 -11.77 10.19 7.72
CA LEU A 127 -10.66 10.68 8.55
C LEU A 127 -9.43 11.00 7.68
N ASN A 128 -9.14 10.13 6.71
CA ASN A 128 -7.96 10.27 5.86
C ASN A 128 -8.08 11.46 4.90
N ALA A 129 -9.29 11.84 4.48
CA ALA A 129 -9.53 13.02 3.67
C ALA A 129 -8.98 14.29 4.33
N TYR A 130 -9.11 14.41 5.65
CA TYR A 130 -8.49 15.51 6.41
C TYR A 130 -6.96 15.52 6.29
N PHE A 131 -6.31 14.35 6.36
CA PHE A 131 -4.86 14.25 6.20
C PHE A 131 -4.42 14.50 4.75
N ILE A 132 -5.24 14.12 3.76
CA ILE A 132 -4.98 14.42 2.35
C ILE A 132 -4.99 15.92 2.14
N GLU A 133 -6.06 16.61 2.53
CA GLU A 133 -6.19 18.06 2.41
C GLU A 133 -5.08 18.80 3.16
N TRP A 134 -4.81 18.41 4.41
CA TRP A 134 -3.74 19.02 5.20
C TRP A 134 -2.36 18.83 4.55
N ASN A 135 -2.03 17.62 4.08
CA ASN A 135 -0.74 17.32 3.46
C ASN A 135 -0.58 18.05 2.12
N ALA A 136 -1.64 18.13 1.29
CA ALA A 136 -1.63 18.83 0.01
C ALA A 136 -1.38 20.34 0.16
N ASN A 137 -1.84 20.95 1.27
CA ASN A 137 -1.70 22.37 1.57
C ASN A 137 -0.42 22.72 2.36
N ILE A 138 0.54 21.81 2.50
CA ILE A 138 1.84 22.13 3.10
C ILE A 138 2.64 23.01 2.13
N HIS A 139 3.11 24.16 2.64
CA HIS A 139 4.05 25.02 1.97
C HIS A 139 5.36 25.08 2.73
N PHE A 140 6.46 25.06 2.00
CA PHE A 140 7.80 25.15 2.58
C PHE A 140 8.28 26.60 2.67
N PRO A 141 9.20 26.90 3.60
CA PRO A 141 9.87 28.21 3.63
C PRO A 141 10.61 28.50 2.31
N GLU A 142 10.77 29.77 1.98
CA GLU A 142 11.37 30.25 0.70
C GLU A 142 12.73 29.58 0.36
N PHE A 143 13.56 29.29 1.39
CA PHE A 143 14.85 28.61 1.17
C PHE A 143 14.71 27.15 0.71
N MET A 144 13.51 26.56 0.76
CA MET A 144 13.18 25.22 0.27
C MET A 144 12.27 25.25 -0.96
N SER A 145 12.05 26.41 -1.60
CA SER A 145 11.18 26.52 -2.78
C SER A 145 11.54 25.51 -3.88
N GLY A 146 12.83 25.34 -4.16
CA GLY A 146 13.28 24.35 -5.16
C GLY A 146 12.92 22.90 -4.81
N PHE A 147 12.81 22.55 -3.54
CA PHE A 147 12.29 21.24 -3.12
C PHE A 147 10.77 21.18 -3.31
N GLU A 148 10.05 22.25 -2.96
CA GLU A 148 8.60 22.32 -3.14
C GLU A 148 8.22 22.19 -4.62
N ASP A 149 8.89 22.96 -5.51
CA ASP A 149 8.67 22.91 -6.96
C ASP A 149 8.91 21.48 -7.49
N TRP A 150 10.05 20.88 -7.14
CA TRP A 150 10.36 19.49 -7.54
C TRP A 150 9.31 18.48 -7.02
N ALA A 151 8.85 18.62 -5.78
CA ALA A 151 7.88 17.70 -5.19
C ALA A 151 6.50 17.83 -5.86
N ARG A 152 6.09 19.06 -6.23
CA ARG A 152 4.83 19.30 -6.97
C ARG A 152 4.91 18.77 -8.39
N ASP A 153 6.01 19.07 -9.12
CA ASP A 153 6.21 18.54 -10.46
C ASP A 153 6.17 17.01 -10.49
N LEU A 154 6.76 16.35 -9.49
CA LEU A 154 6.72 14.89 -9.37
C LEU A 154 5.31 14.38 -9.05
N GLU A 155 4.56 15.08 -8.19
CA GLU A 155 3.17 14.74 -7.87
C GLU A 155 2.29 14.81 -9.13
N ASP A 156 2.41 15.89 -9.93
CA ASP A 156 1.68 16.09 -11.16
C ASP A 156 1.99 15.00 -12.20
N GLN A 157 3.27 14.64 -12.40
CA GLN A 157 3.67 13.53 -13.29
C GLN A 157 3.08 12.18 -12.84
N LEU A 158 3.08 11.92 -11.53
CA LEU A 158 2.52 10.68 -10.99
C LEU A 158 0.98 10.67 -11.05
N ALA A 159 0.32 11.83 -10.93
CA ALA A 159 -1.12 11.97 -11.12
C ALA A 159 -1.52 11.66 -12.58
N GLU A 160 -0.83 12.24 -13.58
CA GLU A 160 -1.03 11.92 -15.00
C GLU A 160 -0.85 10.42 -15.30
N THR A 161 0.19 9.82 -14.70
CA THR A 161 0.44 8.39 -14.82
C THR A 161 -0.71 7.58 -14.22
N THR A 162 -1.20 7.98 -13.04
CA THR A 162 -2.33 7.32 -12.38
C THR A 162 -3.61 7.42 -13.20
N GLU A 163 -3.87 8.56 -13.84
CA GLU A 163 -5.01 8.73 -14.74
C GLU A 163 -4.95 7.74 -15.91
N LYS A 164 -3.76 7.56 -16.54
CA LYS A 164 -3.55 6.54 -17.59
C LYS A 164 -3.84 5.12 -17.08
N PHE A 165 -3.49 4.78 -15.82
CA PHE A 165 -3.77 3.47 -15.21
C PHE A 165 -5.24 3.23 -14.91
N THR A 166 -6.02 4.29 -14.72
CA THR A 166 -7.40 4.22 -14.23
C THR A 166 -8.46 4.61 -15.27
N THR A 167 -8.06 4.92 -16.50
CA THR A 167 -8.99 5.21 -17.61
C THR A 167 -9.50 3.91 -18.23
N PHE A 168 -10.71 3.49 -17.84
CA PHE A 168 -11.33 2.23 -18.28
C PHE A 168 -12.39 2.47 -19.33
N ASN A 169 -12.23 1.91 -20.54
CA ASN A 169 -13.20 2.04 -21.63
C ASN A 169 -14.32 0.97 -21.57
N ASN A 170 -14.17 -0.05 -20.75
CA ASN A 170 -15.16 -1.13 -20.60
C ASN A 170 -14.97 -1.90 -19.30
N PHE A 171 -15.98 -2.72 -18.95
CA PHE A 171 -15.97 -3.51 -17.70
C PHE A 171 -14.80 -4.51 -17.60
N THR A 172 -14.33 -5.07 -18.72
CA THR A 172 -13.18 -6.01 -18.69
C THR A 172 -11.89 -5.29 -18.29
N GLN A 173 -11.66 -4.09 -18.81
CA GLN A 173 -10.52 -3.25 -18.44
C GLN A 173 -10.60 -2.83 -16.96
N PHE A 174 -11.80 -2.42 -16.50
CA PHE A 174 -12.04 -2.14 -15.08
C PHE A 174 -11.71 -3.36 -14.20
N LEU A 175 -12.19 -4.55 -14.57
CA LEU A 175 -11.94 -5.76 -13.77
C LEU A 175 -10.44 -6.09 -13.72
N PHE A 176 -9.72 -5.95 -14.85
CA PHE A 176 -8.28 -6.14 -14.89
C PHE A 176 -7.56 -5.07 -14.05
N GLY A 177 -7.93 -3.79 -14.18
CA GLY A 177 -7.43 -2.69 -13.35
C GLY A 177 -7.69 -2.91 -11.86
N PHE A 178 -8.90 -3.38 -11.49
CA PHE A 178 -9.24 -3.71 -10.10
C PHE A 178 -8.30 -4.79 -9.53
N VAL A 179 -7.99 -5.82 -10.29
CA VAL A 179 -7.03 -6.85 -9.85
C VAL A 179 -5.64 -6.27 -9.70
N VAL A 180 -5.16 -5.47 -10.65
CA VAL A 180 -3.79 -4.94 -10.67
C VAL A 180 -3.57 -3.81 -9.67
N ILE A 181 -4.57 -2.94 -9.46
CA ILE A 181 -4.45 -1.73 -8.64
C ILE A 181 -4.93 -1.97 -7.20
N ALA A 182 -5.87 -2.89 -6.97
CA ALA A 182 -6.40 -3.14 -5.64
C ALA A 182 -5.97 -4.50 -5.06
N VAL A 183 -6.16 -5.59 -5.79
CA VAL A 183 -5.95 -6.94 -5.23
C VAL A 183 -4.47 -7.28 -5.11
N LEU A 184 -3.69 -7.11 -6.17
CA LEU A 184 -2.27 -7.44 -6.16
C LEU A 184 -1.48 -6.62 -5.14
N PRO A 185 -1.57 -5.26 -5.11
CA PRO A 185 -0.89 -4.48 -4.08
C PRO A 185 -1.42 -4.81 -2.68
N GLY A 186 -2.73 -4.93 -2.50
CA GLY A 186 -3.34 -5.26 -1.22
C GLY A 186 -2.83 -6.55 -0.59
N ILE A 187 -2.51 -7.56 -1.40
CA ILE A 187 -1.90 -8.81 -0.92
C ILE A 187 -0.37 -8.64 -0.77
N GLY A 188 0.30 -8.18 -1.81
CA GLY A 188 1.75 -8.18 -1.90
C GLY A 188 2.41 -7.20 -0.95
N GLU A 189 1.90 -5.98 -0.86
CA GLU A 189 2.45 -4.96 0.02
C GLU A 189 2.24 -5.32 1.50
N GLU A 190 1.07 -5.90 1.86
CA GLU A 190 0.89 -6.39 3.22
C GLU A 190 1.84 -7.55 3.55
N PHE A 191 2.09 -8.42 2.58
CA PHE A 191 3.05 -9.50 2.73
C PHE A 191 4.47 -8.96 2.98
N LEU A 192 4.91 -7.95 2.25
CA LEU A 192 6.21 -7.31 2.43
C LEU A 192 6.28 -6.49 3.71
N PHE A 193 5.33 -5.55 3.89
CA PHE A 193 5.39 -4.57 4.97
C PHE A 193 5.00 -5.15 6.32
N ARG A 194 3.86 -5.85 6.43
CA ARG A 194 3.38 -6.41 7.71
C ARG A 194 3.99 -7.76 7.97
N GLY A 195 4.09 -8.60 6.92
CA GLY A 195 4.65 -9.92 7.02
C GLY A 195 6.14 -9.94 7.36
N VAL A 196 6.93 -9.07 6.73
CA VAL A 196 8.39 -9.10 6.85
C VAL A 196 8.94 -7.87 7.56
N LEU A 197 8.74 -6.67 7.03
CA LEU A 197 9.39 -5.46 7.55
C LEU A 197 8.95 -5.11 8.97
N GLN A 198 7.63 -5.02 9.22
CA GLN A 198 7.09 -4.69 10.54
C GLN A 198 7.49 -5.73 11.60
N ASN A 199 7.45 -7.02 11.27
CA ASN A 199 7.87 -8.07 12.19
C ASN A 199 9.37 -7.97 12.53
N SER A 200 10.21 -7.69 11.54
CA SER A 200 11.65 -7.51 11.75
C SER A 200 11.96 -6.30 12.62
N LEU A 201 11.30 -5.16 12.34
CA LEU A 201 11.37 -3.95 13.16
C LEU A 201 10.89 -4.17 14.58
N HIS A 202 9.78 -4.89 14.77
CA HIS A 202 9.23 -5.19 16.10
C HIS A 202 10.20 -6.02 16.94
N ARG A 203 10.82 -7.02 16.33
CA ARG A 203 11.81 -7.84 17.01
C ARG A 203 13.06 -7.05 17.40
N TRP A 204 13.56 -6.21 16.49
CA TRP A 204 14.75 -5.41 16.75
C TRP A 204 14.51 -4.33 17.80
N THR A 205 13.44 -3.54 17.65
CA THR A 205 13.14 -2.41 18.55
C THR A 205 12.51 -2.81 19.87
N LYS A 206 11.97 -4.03 19.97
CA LYS A 206 11.16 -4.53 21.10
C LYS A 206 9.92 -3.66 21.36
N ASN A 207 9.52 -2.84 20.40
CA ASN A 207 8.41 -1.92 20.52
C ASN A 207 7.50 -2.00 19.27
N ALA A 208 6.29 -2.54 19.46
CA ALA A 208 5.32 -2.71 18.38
C ALA A 208 4.90 -1.38 17.75
N HIS A 209 4.77 -0.32 18.55
CA HIS A 209 4.35 0.99 18.04
C HIS A 209 5.43 1.60 17.16
N VAL A 210 6.70 1.54 17.58
CA VAL A 210 7.83 2.00 16.75
C VAL A 210 7.87 1.22 15.44
N ALA A 211 7.71 -0.10 15.50
CA ALA A 211 7.73 -0.95 14.32
C ALA A 211 6.60 -0.60 13.33
N ILE A 212 5.38 -0.35 13.84
CA ILE A 212 4.24 0.04 13.00
C ILE A 212 4.51 1.39 12.32
N TRP A 213 4.88 2.41 13.09
CA TRP A 213 5.02 3.75 12.55
C TRP A 213 6.21 3.89 11.59
N VAL A 214 7.35 3.23 11.90
CA VAL A 214 8.50 3.20 10.96
C VAL A 214 8.16 2.43 9.69
N SER A 215 7.49 1.28 9.80
CA SER A 215 7.05 0.52 8.62
C SER A 215 6.02 1.31 7.80
N ALA A 216 5.10 2.03 8.45
CA ALA A 216 4.11 2.88 7.80
C ALA A 216 4.75 4.10 7.10
N PHE A 217 5.77 4.69 7.71
CA PHE A 217 6.54 5.77 7.08
C PHE A 217 7.26 5.26 5.81
N ILE A 218 7.95 4.11 5.88
CA ILE A 218 8.62 3.53 4.72
C ILE A 218 7.59 3.18 3.64
N PHE A 219 6.42 2.64 4.02
CA PHE A 219 5.31 2.36 3.12
C PHE A 219 4.84 3.61 2.36
N GLY A 220 4.65 4.73 3.05
CA GLY A 220 4.30 6.00 2.39
C GLY A 220 5.42 6.54 1.51
N ALA A 221 6.67 6.48 2.00
CA ALA A 221 7.83 7.09 1.34
C ALA A 221 8.23 6.41 0.02
N ILE A 222 8.04 5.09 -0.13
CA ILE A 222 8.37 4.38 -1.38
C ILE A 222 7.49 4.78 -2.57
N HIS A 223 6.36 5.44 -2.33
CA HIS A 223 5.50 5.96 -3.40
C HIS A 223 6.06 7.24 -4.03
N LEU A 224 7.10 7.84 -3.44
CA LEU A 224 7.79 9.05 -3.92
C LEU A 224 6.86 10.27 -4.08
N GLN A 225 5.71 10.28 -3.42
CA GLN A 225 4.73 11.36 -3.44
C GLN A 225 4.72 12.06 -2.07
N PHE A 226 5.32 13.25 -2.01
CA PHE A 226 5.43 13.99 -0.74
C PHE A 226 4.05 14.43 -0.22
N TYR A 227 3.19 14.92 -1.13
CA TYR A 227 1.85 15.40 -0.78
C TYR A 227 0.84 14.25 -0.55
N GLY A 228 1.26 13.02 -0.80
CA GLY A 228 0.56 11.78 -0.45
C GLY A 228 1.20 10.99 0.71
N LEU A 229 2.33 11.46 1.28
CA LEU A 229 3.10 10.72 2.28
C LEU A 229 2.31 10.46 3.56
N VAL A 230 1.74 11.54 4.14
CA VAL A 230 1.07 11.43 5.45
C VAL A 230 -0.21 10.58 5.38
N PRO A 231 -1.13 10.77 4.42
CA PRO A 231 -2.31 9.92 4.31
C PRO A 231 -1.96 8.44 4.09
N ARG A 232 -0.91 8.12 3.29
CA ARG A 232 -0.45 6.73 3.13
C ARG A 232 0.20 6.17 4.40
N MET A 233 0.95 6.99 5.13
CA MET A 233 1.51 6.60 6.42
C MET A 233 0.40 6.30 7.44
N MET A 234 -0.67 7.11 7.50
CA MET A 234 -1.82 6.86 8.36
C MET A 234 -2.52 5.54 8.00
N LEU A 235 -2.76 5.31 6.71
CA LEU A 235 -3.30 4.05 6.20
C LEU A 235 -2.39 2.87 6.56
N GLY A 236 -1.09 3.03 6.36
CA GLY A 236 -0.09 2.06 6.75
C GLY A 236 -0.11 1.72 8.25
N ALA A 237 -0.30 2.71 9.10
CA ALA A 237 -0.43 2.49 10.55
C ALA A 237 -1.71 1.70 10.89
N VAL A 238 -2.85 2.01 10.26
CA VAL A 238 -4.11 1.25 10.43
C VAL A 238 -3.88 -0.23 10.11
N PHE A 239 -3.31 -0.55 8.96
CA PHE A 239 -2.99 -1.94 8.57
C PHE A 239 -2.04 -2.60 9.57
N GLY A 240 -1.02 -1.85 10.04
CA GLY A 240 -0.08 -2.33 11.05
C GLY A 240 -0.75 -2.70 12.38
N TYR A 241 -1.71 -1.89 12.86
CA TYR A 241 -2.45 -2.17 14.08
C TYR A 241 -3.44 -3.33 13.91
N LEU A 242 -4.14 -3.43 12.77
CA LEU A 242 -5.01 -4.58 12.48
C LEU A 242 -4.20 -5.89 12.54
N TYR A 243 -2.99 -5.89 11.96
CA TYR A 243 -2.10 -7.04 12.02
C TYR A 243 -1.60 -7.33 13.44
N LEU A 244 -1.14 -6.30 14.16
CA LEU A 244 -0.64 -6.46 15.53
C LEU A 244 -1.68 -7.12 16.44
N TRP A 245 -2.91 -6.62 16.42
CA TRP A 245 -3.95 -7.10 17.34
C TRP A 245 -4.50 -8.46 16.94
N SER A 246 -4.75 -8.69 15.66
CA SER A 246 -5.31 -9.97 15.18
C SER A 246 -4.27 -11.09 15.11
N GLY A 247 -2.99 -10.77 14.87
CA GLY A 247 -1.95 -11.74 14.54
C GLY A 247 -2.24 -12.49 13.23
N ASN A 248 -3.05 -11.92 12.34
CA ASN A 248 -3.48 -12.54 11.10
C ASN A 248 -3.37 -11.56 9.94
N ILE A 249 -2.56 -11.91 8.93
CA ILE A 249 -2.24 -11.05 7.79
C ILE A 249 -3.47 -10.74 6.90
N TRP A 250 -4.52 -11.56 6.97
CA TRP A 250 -5.70 -11.38 6.14
C TRP A 250 -6.51 -10.11 6.48
N TYR A 251 -6.53 -9.65 7.73
CA TYR A 251 -7.25 -8.42 8.07
C TYR A 251 -6.65 -7.16 7.43
N PRO A 252 -5.33 -6.90 7.52
CA PRO A 252 -4.75 -5.79 6.77
C PRO A 252 -4.85 -5.98 5.24
N ILE A 253 -4.73 -7.20 4.70
CA ILE A 253 -4.95 -7.47 3.27
C ILE A 253 -6.37 -7.05 2.86
N ILE A 254 -7.40 -7.49 3.59
CA ILE A 254 -8.80 -7.14 3.30
C ILE A 254 -9.01 -5.63 3.39
N SER A 255 -8.45 -4.98 4.43
CA SER A 255 -8.53 -3.54 4.60
C SER A 255 -7.85 -2.80 3.44
N HIS A 256 -6.69 -3.26 3.00
CA HIS A 256 -5.95 -2.65 1.89
C HIS A 256 -6.68 -2.83 0.55
N ILE A 257 -7.14 -4.06 0.24
CA ILE A 257 -7.95 -4.31 -0.96
C ILE A 257 -9.23 -3.46 -0.95
N ALA A 258 -9.89 -3.31 0.20
CA ALA A 258 -11.07 -2.47 0.34
C ALA A 258 -10.74 -1.00 0.05
N ASN A 259 -9.65 -0.46 0.63
CA ASN A 259 -9.23 0.92 0.40
C ASN A 259 -8.96 1.21 -1.08
N ASN A 260 -8.10 0.41 -1.71
CA ASN A 260 -7.76 0.61 -3.12
C ASN A 260 -8.95 0.29 -4.03
N GLY A 261 -9.74 -0.74 -3.68
CA GLY A 261 -10.94 -1.13 -4.39
C GLY A 261 -12.00 -0.03 -4.40
N PHE A 262 -12.23 0.65 -3.27
CA PHE A 262 -13.13 1.81 -3.24
C PHE A 262 -12.69 2.91 -4.19
N ALA A 263 -11.38 3.23 -4.25
CA ALA A 263 -10.84 4.23 -5.16
C ALA A 263 -11.07 3.82 -6.64
N VAL A 264 -10.71 2.59 -7.02
CA VAL A 264 -10.87 2.10 -8.39
C VAL A 264 -12.35 2.05 -8.81
N ILE A 265 -13.25 1.61 -7.91
CA ILE A 265 -14.70 1.60 -8.17
C ILE A 265 -15.22 3.02 -8.33
N ALA A 266 -14.79 3.96 -7.49
CA ALA A 266 -15.23 5.35 -7.55
C ALA A 266 -14.80 6.00 -8.87
N VAL A 267 -13.54 5.79 -9.31
CA VAL A 267 -13.05 6.26 -10.60
C VAL A 267 -13.86 5.67 -11.77
N TYR A 268 -14.09 4.35 -11.76
CA TYR A 268 -14.88 3.71 -12.83
C TYR A 268 -16.32 4.23 -12.87
N TYR A 269 -16.94 4.41 -11.69
CA TYR A 269 -18.28 4.99 -11.60
C TYR A 269 -18.32 6.42 -12.14
N ALA A 270 -17.31 7.24 -11.80
CA ALA A 270 -17.19 8.60 -12.31
C ALA A 270 -17.08 8.66 -13.85
N GLN A 271 -16.40 7.69 -14.45
CA GLN A 271 -16.26 7.61 -15.91
C GLN A 271 -17.54 7.14 -16.62
N VAL A 272 -18.33 6.29 -15.97
CA VAL A 272 -19.61 5.79 -16.55
C VAL A 272 -20.74 6.81 -16.42
N GLU A 273 -20.77 7.53 -15.30
CA GLU A 273 -21.77 8.55 -15.01
C GLU A 273 -21.15 9.94 -15.27
N GLU A 274 -21.43 10.57 -16.41
CA GLU A 274 -20.90 11.91 -16.75
C GLU A 274 -21.18 13.00 -15.70
N THR A 275 -22.02 12.70 -14.72
CA THR A 275 -22.41 13.58 -13.60
C THR A 275 -21.68 13.26 -12.28
N ALA A 276 -20.81 12.26 -12.28
CA ALA A 276 -20.09 11.87 -11.07
C ALA A 276 -19.16 12.99 -10.59
N PRO A 277 -19.00 13.19 -9.28
CA PRO A 277 -18.12 14.22 -8.75
C PRO A 277 -16.68 13.98 -9.26
N ASN A 278 -16.00 15.06 -9.62
CA ASN A 278 -14.59 15.02 -9.97
C ASN A 278 -13.82 14.56 -8.72
N LEU A 279 -13.13 13.42 -8.80
CA LEU A 279 -12.38 12.85 -7.67
C LEU A 279 -11.08 13.62 -7.41
N ASP A 280 -10.66 14.48 -8.34
CA ASP A 280 -9.56 15.42 -8.15
C ASP A 280 -9.98 16.65 -7.35
N ASP A 281 -11.29 16.90 -7.19
CA ASP A 281 -11.77 17.87 -6.24
C ASP A 281 -11.48 17.39 -4.82
N THR A 282 -10.38 17.88 -4.26
CA THR A 282 -10.01 17.72 -2.85
C THR A 282 -10.96 18.46 -1.92
N GLU A 283 -12.13 18.91 -2.42
CA GLU A 283 -13.16 19.46 -1.54
C GLU A 283 -13.53 18.41 -0.50
N ALA A 284 -13.17 18.71 0.71
CA ALA A 284 -13.40 17.87 1.86
C ALA A 284 -14.88 17.47 1.91
N PHE A 285 -15.15 16.19 2.19
CA PHE A 285 -16.51 15.74 2.49
C PHE A 285 -17.20 16.69 3.46
N PRO A 286 -18.52 16.87 3.40
CA PRO A 286 -19.24 17.68 4.38
C PRO A 286 -18.79 17.33 5.81
N ILE A 287 -18.46 18.35 6.60
CA ILE A 287 -17.85 18.20 7.92
C ILE A 287 -18.59 17.21 8.84
N GLY A 288 -19.92 17.12 8.70
CA GLY A 288 -20.73 16.14 9.43
C GLY A 288 -20.41 14.68 9.07
N LEU A 289 -20.13 14.41 7.79
CA LEU A 289 -19.70 13.07 7.32
C LEU A 289 -18.28 12.77 7.77
N GLN A 290 -17.38 13.75 7.72
CA GLN A 290 -16.00 13.57 8.20
C GLN A 290 -15.98 13.23 9.69
N ILE A 291 -16.70 13.98 10.53
CA ILE A 291 -16.78 13.73 11.97
C ILE A 291 -17.46 12.37 12.22
N GLY A 292 -18.62 12.12 11.62
CA GLY A 292 -19.37 10.88 11.82
C GLY A 292 -18.58 9.64 11.41
N GLY A 293 -17.99 9.64 10.21
CA GLY A 293 -17.16 8.56 9.71
C GLY A 293 -15.91 8.33 10.58
N SER A 294 -15.23 9.41 10.99
CA SER A 294 -14.07 9.33 11.88
C SER A 294 -14.42 8.71 13.24
N LEU A 295 -15.55 9.08 13.83
CA LEU A 295 -16.00 8.50 15.11
C LEU A 295 -16.34 7.01 14.97
N ILE A 296 -16.98 6.61 13.87
CA ILE A 296 -17.28 5.20 13.59
C ILE A 296 -15.96 4.42 13.40
N PHE A 297 -14.99 4.97 12.66
CA PHE A 297 -13.66 4.37 12.51
C PHE A 297 -12.94 4.20 13.84
N ILE A 298 -12.90 5.22 14.69
CA ILE A 298 -12.27 5.15 16.01
C ILE A 298 -12.96 4.08 16.88
N ALA A 299 -14.28 4.03 16.87
CA ALA A 299 -15.05 3.00 17.57
C ALA A 299 -14.72 1.60 17.03
N PHE A 300 -14.61 1.42 15.70
CA PHE A 300 -14.20 0.17 15.08
C PHE A 300 -12.81 -0.27 15.58
N MET A 301 -11.82 0.59 15.53
CA MET A 301 -10.45 0.26 15.97
C MET A 301 -10.42 -0.13 17.46
N PHE A 302 -11.18 0.58 18.30
CA PHE A 302 -11.29 0.27 19.72
C PHE A 302 -11.96 -1.10 19.95
N LEU A 303 -13.08 -1.38 19.29
CA LEU A 303 -13.80 -2.64 19.40
C LEU A 303 -13.00 -3.82 18.86
N PHE A 304 -12.34 -3.65 17.70
CA PHE A 304 -11.47 -4.65 17.09
C PHE A 304 -10.30 -5.02 18.03
N ARG A 305 -9.62 -4.02 18.56
CA ARG A 305 -8.57 -4.22 19.57
C ARG A 305 -9.07 -4.99 20.79
N ASN A 306 -10.20 -4.54 21.38
CA ASN A 306 -10.74 -5.13 22.61
C ASN A 306 -11.22 -6.58 22.38
N HIS A 307 -11.77 -6.89 21.20
CA HIS A 307 -12.13 -8.25 20.84
C HIS A 307 -10.93 -9.20 20.97
N TYR A 308 -9.77 -8.84 20.41
CA TYR A 308 -8.58 -9.68 20.46
C TYR A 308 -7.92 -9.69 21.85
N LEU A 309 -7.98 -8.60 22.60
CA LEU A 309 -7.46 -8.57 23.98
C LEU A 309 -8.28 -9.46 24.93
N LYS A 310 -9.62 -9.47 24.82
CA LYS A 310 -10.48 -10.36 25.61
C LYS A 310 -10.25 -11.84 25.28
N GLN A 311 -10.11 -12.18 24.00
CA GLN A 311 -9.79 -13.54 23.59
C GLN A 311 -8.44 -14.02 24.13
N LYS A 312 -7.47 -13.11 24.31
CA LYS A 312 -6.19 -13.41 24.93
C LYS A 312 -6.37 -13.82 26.39
N GLN A 313 -7.12 -13.03 27.17
CA GLN A 313 -7.36 -13.29 28.60
C GLN A 313 -8.12 -14.60 28.86
N SER A 314 -9.01 -14.99 27.95
CA SER A 314 -9.79 -16.24 28.09
C SER A 314 -9.00 -17.51 27.71
N SER A 315 -7.81 -17.37 27.12
CA SER A 315 -6.93 -18.48 26.69
C SER A 315 -5.71 -18.68 27.62
N GLU A 316 -5.57 -17.84 28.64
CA GLU A 316 -4.64 -17.97 29.78
C GLU A 316 -5.34 -18.59 30.97
#